data_947a71692d7aea9804510a33256b520b
#
_entry.id   947a71692d7aea9804510a33256b520b
#
_cell.length_a   1.000
_cell.length_b   1.000
_cell.length_c   1.000
_cell.angle_alpha   90.00
_cell.angle_beta   90.00
_cell.angle_gamma   90.00
#
_symmetry.space_group_name_H-M   'P 1'
#
loop_
_entity.id
_entity.type
_entity.pdbx_description
1 polymer ?
#
loop_
_entity_poly.entity_id
_entity_poly.type
_entity_poly.pdbx_seq_one_letter_code
_entity_poly.pdbx_strand_id
1 'polypeptide(L)'
;MICPGREFSARLKQTLYAAPLVFMLAGPVQAQSPVPAGAVACSGCHAPAVLGSPVPSLAGRNPDEIVAAMQDFRAGKGEPTIMNRIAKGFSDEETRAIAVWPAAQH
;
A
#
# COMPACT_ATOMS: atom_id res chain seq x y z
N MET A 1 -14.73 76.60 30.30
CA MET A 1 -14.60 76.37 28.83
C MET A 1 -14.88 74.96 28.54
N ILE A 2 -16.02 74.65 27.94
CA ILE A 2 -16.56 73.30 27.73
C ILE A 2 -16.43 73.01 26.23
N CYS A 3 -15.67 72.05 25.87
CA CYS A 3 -15.65 71.53 24.50
C CYS A 3 -16.63 70.37 24.37
N PRO A 4 -17.60 70.44 23.49
CA PRO A 4 -18.55 69.32 23.31
C PRO A 4 -17.92 68.20 22.51
N GLY A 5 -18.12 66.95 23.02
CA GLY A 5 -17.72 65.74 22.41
C GLY A 5 -18.42 65.50 21.08
N ARG A 6 -17.63 65.09 20.12
CA ARG A 6 -18.11 64.52 18.83
C ARG A 6 -18.34 63.06 19.01
N GLU A 7 -19.57 62.66 19.06
CA GLU A 7 -19.97 61.30 18.88
C GLU A 7 -19.61 60.81 17.45
N PHE A 8 -18.58 60.04 17.36
CA PHE A 8 -18.23 59.37 16.10
C PHE A 8 -18.95 58.00 16.03
N SER A 9 -20.20 58.10 15.56
CA SER A 9 -21.02 56.92 15.29
C SER A 9 -20.43 56.19 14.10
N ALA A 10 -19.42 55.35 14.34
CA ALA A 10 -18.90 54.42 13.33
C ALA A 10 -19.89 53.28 13.15
N ARG A 11 -20.75 53.40 12.16
CA ARG A 11 -21.53 52.28 11.65
C ARG A 11 -20.57 51.27 11.03
N LEU A 12 -20.18 50.33 11.85
CA LEU A 12 -19.44 49.13 11.38
C LEU A 12 -20.39 48.31 10.53
N LYS A 13 -20.33 48.51 9.22
CA LYS A 13 -20.98 47.61 8.25
C LYS A 13 -20.26 46.27 8.37
N GLN A 14 -20.83 45.35 9.12
CA GLN A 14 -20.45 43.95 9.11
C GLN A 14 -20.80 43.38 7.75
N THR A 15 -19.84 43.40 6.85
CA THR A 15 -19.87 42.60 5.62
C THR A 15 -19.69 41.16 6.04
N LEU A 16 -20.79 40.41 6.03
CA LEU A 16 -20.80 38.97 6.16
C LEU A 16 -20.05 38.39 4.96
N TYR A 17 -18.78 38.13 5.12
CA TYR A 17 -18.05 37.29 4.21
C TYR A 17 -18.54 35.86 4.44
N ALA A 18 -19.45 35.41 3.60
CA ALA A 18 -19.77 34.01 3.46
C ALA A 18 -18.53 33.32 2.87
N ALA A 19 -17.65 32.80 3.72
CA ALA A 19 -16.55 31.95 3.30
C ALA A 19 -17.16 30.66 2.76
N PRO A 20 -16.88 30.28 1.50
CA PRO A 20 -17.29 28.96 1.02
C PRO A 20 -16.56 27.92 1.85
N LEU A 21 -17.32 27.09 2.55
CA LEU A 21 -16.82 25.92 3.25
C LEU A 21 -16.35 24.94 2.16
N VAL A 22 -15.07 25.02 1.80
CA VAL A 22 -14.43 24.02 0.95
C VAL A 22 -14.36 22.75 1.79
N PHE A 23 -15.36 21.90 1.63
CA PHE A 23 -15.37 20.57 2.18
C PHE A 23 -14.33 19.76 1.38
N MET A 24 -13.08 19.79 1.84
CA MET A 24 -12.06 18.87 1.33
C MET A 24 -12.53 17.48 1.65
N LEU A 25 -13.00 16.78 0.63
CA LEU A 25 -13.19 15.32 0.65
C LEU A 25 -11.79 14.70 0.82
N ALA A 26 -11.34 14.61 2.07
CA ALA A 26 -10.23 13.74 2.42
C ALA A 26 -10.70 12.31 2.16
N GLY A 27 -10.42 11.80 0.98
CA GLY A 27 -10.59 10.38 0.68
C GLY A 27 -9.81 9.55 1.70
N PRO A 28 -10.24 8.33 1.99
CA PRO A 28 -9.51 7.47 2.90
C PRO A 28 -8.08 7.29 2.36
N VAL A 29 -7.10 7.79 3.09
CA VAL A 29 -5.70 7.43 2.88
C VAL A 29 -5.62 5.96 3.25
N GLN A 30 -5.63 5.10 2.25
CA GLN A 30 -5.37 3.69 2.48
C GLN A 30 -3.91 3.57 2.90
N ALA A 31 -3.70 3.31 4.18
CA ALA A 31 -2.41 2.94 4.70
C ALA A 31 -2.01 1.63 4.00
N GLN A 32 -1.09 1.71 3.05
CA GLN A 32 -0.52 0.53 2.43
C GLN A 32 0.22 -0.23 3.53
N SER A 33 -0.10 -1.50 3.69
CA SER A 33 0.62 -2.34 4.64
C SER A 33 2.12 -2.31 4.31
N PRO A 34 3.00 -2.20 5.30
CA PRO A 34 4.43 -2.19 5.05
C PRO A 34 4.84 -3.43 4.27
N VAL A 35 5.73 -3.26 3.32
CA VAL A 35 6.25 -4.35 2.50
C VAL A 35 6.95 -5.37 3.41
N PRO A 36 6.54 -6.64 3.44
CA PRO A 36 7.19 -7.64 4.27
C PRO A 36 8.66 -7.83 3.86
N ALA A 37 9.50 -8.13 4.85
CA ALA A 37 10.89 -8.47 4.57
C ALA A 37 10.97 -9.64 3.57
N GLY A 38 11.80 -9.50 2.54
CA GLY A 38 11.95 -10.50 1.48
C GLY A 38 10.98 -10.37 0.30
N ALA A 39 9.84 -9.69 0.42
CA ALA A 39 8.86 -9.55 -0.67
C ALA A 39 9.44 -8.86 -1.91
N VAL A 40 10.29 -7.86 -1.71
CA VAL A 40 10.96 -7.15 -2.81
C VAL A 40 11.88 -8.07 -3.61
N ALA A 41 12.56 -9.01 -2.94
CA ALA A 41 13.41 -9.99 -3.61
C ALA A 41 12.60 -10.92 -4.53
N CYS A 42 11.38 -11.29 -4.12
CA CYS A 42 10.47 -12.06 -4.95
C CYS A 42 10.08 -11.30 -6.23
N SER A 43 9.80 -10.00 -6.10
CA SER A 43 9.42 -9.15 -7.22
C SER A 43 10.51 -9.01 -8.28
N GLY A 44 11.79 -9.21 -7.94
CA GLY A 44 12.89 -9.15 -8.88
C GLY A 44 12.80 -10.21 -10.00
N CYS A 45 12.26 -11.39 -9.68
CA CYS A 45 12.07 -12.48 -10.65
C CYS A 45 10.60 -12.67 -11.03
N HIS A 46 9.69 -12.50 -10.08
CA HIS A 46 8.25 -12.70 -10.23
C HIS A 46 7.49 -11.38 -10.46
N ALA A 47 8.09 -10.44 -11.17
CA ALA A 47 7.45 -9.17 -11.52
C ALA A 47 6.08 -9.37 -12.19
N PRO A 48 5.22 -8.33 -12.21
CA PRO A 48 4.00 -8.36 -13.00
C PRO A 48 4.29 -8.80 -14.43
N ALA A 49 3.40 -9.59 -15.01
CA ALA A 49 3.63 -10.34 -16.24
C ALA A 49 4.22 -9.48 -17.36
N VAL A 50 5.48 -9.73 -17.68
CA VAL A 50 6.07 -9.34 -18.97
C VAL A 50 5.77 -10.49 -19.94
N LEU A 51 5.18 -10.17 -21.09
CA LEU A 51 4.89 -11.18 -22.11
C LEU A 51 6.15 -11.99 -22.45
N GLY A 52 6.05 -13.32 -22.29
CA GLY A 52 7.15 -14.23 -22.58
C GLY A 52 8.12 -14.50 -21.43
N SER A 53 7.86 -14.00 -20.21
CA SER A 53 8.66 -14.37 -19.05
C SER A 53 8.47 -15.85 -18.71
N PRO A 54 9.55 -16.62 -18.55
CA PRO A 54 9.47 -18.02 -18.12
C PRO A 54 9.14 -18.14 -16.63
N VAL A 55 9.24 -17.04 -15.88
CA VAL A 55 8.94 -16.99 -14.44
C VAL A 55 7.52 -16.48 -14.26
N PRO A 56 6.63 -17.23 -13.61
CA PRO A 56 5.24 -16.81 -13.43
C PRO A 56 5.14 -15.61 -12.49
N SER A 57 4.30 -14.63 -12.84
CA SER A 57 3.98 -13.51 -11.95
C SER A 57 3.25 -14.00 -10.70
N LEU A 58 3.52 -13.36 -9.57
CA LEU A 58 2.80 -13.57 -8.31
C LEU A 58 1.66 -12.55 -8.11
N ALA A 59 1.61 -11.50 -8.93
CA ALA A 59 0.59 -10.48 -8.82
C ALA A 59 -0.82 -11.08 -9.00
N GLY A 60 -1.72 -10.75 -8.08
CA GLY A 60 -3.11 -11.23 -8.10
C GLY A 60 -3.31 -12.74 -7.85
N ARG A 61 -2.26 -13.49 -7.52
CA ARG A 61 -2.39 -14.91 -7.19
C ARG A 61 -2.96 -15.13 -5.79
N ASN A 62 -3.63 -16.27 -5.61
CA ASN A 62 -4.10 -16.67 -4.29
C ASN A 62 -2.91 -16.87 -3.32
N PRO A 63 -2.88 -16.21 -2.16
CA PRO A 63 -1.82 -16.35 -1.17
C PRO A 63 -1.60 -17.79 -0.72
N ASP A 64 -2.67 -18.57 -0.54
CA ASP A 64 -2.55 -19.96 -0.10
C ASP A 64 -1.87 -20.85 -1.14
N GLU A 65 -2.08 -20.58 -2.43
CA GLU A 65 -1.36 -21.27 -3.51
C GLU A 65 0.13 -20.93 -3.50
N ILE A 66 0.48 -19.68 -3.22
CA ILE A 66 1.88 -19.25 -3.09
C ILE A 66 2.54 -19.97 -1.90
N VAL A 67 1.85 -20.02 -0.75
CA VAL A 67 2.34 -20.73 0.44
C VAL A 67 2.54 -22.22 0.15
N ALA A 68 1.57 -22.88 -0.47
CA ALA A 68 1.65 -24.30 -0.82
C ALA A 68 2.83 -24.58 -1.76
N ALA A 69 3.00 -23.75 -2.80
CA ALA A 69 4.12 -23.88 -3.72
C ALA A 69 5.48 -23.72 -3.01
N MET A 70 5.61 -22.77 -2.09
CA MET A 70 6.83 -22.56 -1.31
C MET A 70 7.13 -23.75 -0.40
N GLN A 71 6.12 -24.38 0.19
CA GLN A 71 6.28 -25.60 0.99
C GLN A 71 6.74 -26.77 0.11
N ASP A 72 6.19 -26.92 -1.09
CA ASP A 72 6.58 -27.96 -2.01
C ASP A 72 8.02 -27.77 -2.52
N PHE A 73 8.43 -26.55 -2.84
CA PHE A 73 9.82 -26.23 -3.16
C PHE A 73 10.77 -26.55 -2.00
N ARG A 74 10.40 -26.21 -0.79
CA ARG A 74 11.20 -26.50 0.41
C ARG A 74 11.35 -28.00 0.63
N ALA A 75 10.29 -28.77 0.38
CA ALA A 75 10.27 -30.22 0.48
C ALA A 75 10.97 -30.92 -0.71
N GLY A 76 11.41 -30.17 -1.72
CA GLY A 76 12.04 -30.73 -2.92
C GLY A 76 11.08 -31.52 -3.82
N LYS A 77 9.78 -31.21 -3.77
CA LYS A 77 8.78 -31.82 -4.63
C LYS A 77 8.84 -31.22 -6.05
N GLY A 78 8.65 -32.07 -7.04
CA GLY A 78 8.67 -31.67 -8.45
C GLY A 78 10.09 -31.49 -9.02
N GLU A 79 10.17 -30.92 -10.23
CA GLU A 79 11.45 -30.68 -10.90
C GLU A 79 12.28 -29.63 -10.13
N PRO A 80 13.59 -29.85 -9.99
CA PRO A 80 14.47 -28.92 -9.28
C PRO A 80 14.54 -27.57 -9.96
N THR A 81 14.30 -26.51 -9.20
CA THR A 81 14.45 -25.12 -9.63
C THR A 81 15.25 -24.33 -8.62
N ILE A 82 15.59 -23.07 -8.95
CA ILE A 82 16.21 -22.15 -8.00
C ILE A 82 15.32 -21.95 -6.76
N MET A 83 14.00 -22.10 -6.92
CA MET A 83 13.05 -21.94 -5.82
C MET A 83 13.24 -22.98 -4.71
N ASN A 84 13.75 -24.17 -4.99
CA ASN A 84 14.08 -25.15 -3.98
C ASN A 84 15.15 -24.67 -2.99
N ARG A 85 16.03 -23.78 -3.42
CA ARG A 85 17.03 -23.14 -2.55
C ARG A 85 16.44 -21.92 -1.84
N ILE A 86 15.73 -21.06 -2.58
CA ILE A 86 15.15 -19.82 -2.05
C ILE A 86 14.15 -20.14 -0.94
N ALA A 87 13.25 -21.11 -1.16
CA ALA A 87 12.22 -21.45 -0.19
C ALA A 87 12.76 -21.94 1.17
N LYS A 88 13.96 -22.48 1.20
CA LYS A 88 14.61 -22.92 2.45
C LYS A 88 15.06 -21.75 3.33
N GLY A 89 15.16 -20.54 2.77
CA GLY A 89 15.56 -19.34 3.49
C GLY A 89 14.42 -18.65 4.24
N PHE A 90 13.17 -19.13 4.11
CA PHE A 90 12.00 -18.50 4.71
C PHE A 90 11.27 -19.43 5.66
N SER A 91 10.82 -18.93 6.80
CA SER A 91 9.90 -19.62 7.70
C SER A 91 8.49 -19.67 7.09
N ASP A 92 7.59 -20.46 7.72
CA ASP A 92 6.18 -20.50 7.29
C ASP A 92 5.48 -19.17 7.55
N GLU A 93 5.84 -18.48 8.61
CA GLU A 93 5.28 -17.17 8.95
C GLU A 93 5.72 -16.10 7.94
N GLU A 94 7.00 -16.02 7.63
CA GLU A 94 7.53 -15.11 6.61
C GLU A 94 6.93 -15.41 5.23
N THR A 95 6.79 -16.68 4.89
CA THR A 95 6.18 -17.10 3.63
C THR A 95 4.74 -16.63 3.51
N ARG A 96 3.94 -16.74 4.59
CA ARG A 96 2.56 -16.23 4.60
C ARG A 96 2.51 -14.71 4.47
N ALA A 97 3.33 -14.00 5.23
CA ALA A 97 3.40 -12.55 5.15
C ALA A 97 3.78 -12.06 3.75
N ILE A 98 4.77 -12.71 3.13
CA ILE A 98 5.21 -12.41 1.78
C ILE A 98 4.10 -12.73 0.76
N ALA A 99 3.41 -13.86 0.87
CA ALA A 99 2.40 -14.29 -0.08
C ALA A 99 1.21 -13.31 -0.20
N VAL A 100 0.81 -12.69 0.90
CA VAL A 100 -0.29 -11.70 0.92
C VAL A 100 0.07 -10.43 0.16
N TRP A 101 1.33 -10.03 0.18
CA TRP A 101 1.76 -8.76 -0.42
C TRP A 101 1.68 -8.75 -1.96
N PRO A 102 2.25 -9.71 -2.73
CA PRO A 102 2.08 -9.73 -4.18
C PRO A 102 0.66 -10.04 -4.61
N ALA A 103 -0.11 -10.80 -3.83
CA ALA A 103 -1.52 -11.07 -4.12
C ALA A 103 -2.36 -9.78 -4.13
N ALA A 104 -1.98 -8.77 -3.34
CA ALA A 104 -2.64 -7.47 -3.30
C ALA A 104 -2.20 -6.51 -4.42
N GLN A 105 -1.19 -6.87 -5.22
CA GLN A 105 -0.73 -6.07 -6.35
C GLN A 105 -1.55 -6.42 -7.61
N HIS A 106 -2.21 -5.43 -8.19
CA HIS A 106 -3.03 -5.56 -9.41
C HIS A 106 -2.39 -4.85 -10.58
#